data_e21926e65843c0c3b24c79b1a35d3260
#
_entry.id   e21926e65843c0c3b24c79b1a35d3260
#
_cell.length_a   1.000
_cell.length_b   1.000
_cell.length_c   1.000
_cell.angle_alpha   90.00
_cell.angle_beta   90.00
_cell.angle_gamma   90.00
#
_symmetry.space_group_name_H-M   'P 1'
#
loop_
_entity.id
_entity.type
_entity.pdbx_description
1 polymer ?
#
loop_
_entity_poly.entity_id
_entity_poly.type
_entity_poly.pdbx_seq_one_letter_code
_entity_poly.pdbx_strand_id
1 'polypeptide(L)'
;MGLEGLIRNLVDVFPGTVGLVINDMVGGRSLCINEAERLPAASLIKLPILWECFAQQADGRVSRETRISLTNSRKAGGSGILQFLEPGVFLTFQDLATLMITVSDNMATNLLIDSLGQDCINSAIRGLGLGNTILQRPMMDFDSARQGVENVTTAADIAQLLAHFVRSDTLPAAARAHMIRILAQQQLNDRLSADWPEAIAFAHKTGSLPGIEHDVGILYPETRPLIIVLLTRTDPFSRAGVRLCREVGQLLYQEML
;
A
#
# COMPACT_ATOMS: atom_id res chain seq x y z
N MET A 1 10.64 -19.11 -22.66
CA MET A 1 9.92 -17.83 -22.61
C MET A 1 10.49 -17.09 -21.43
N GLY A 2 10.88 -15.81 -21.55
CA GLY A 2 11.41 -15.08 -20.40
C GLY A 2 10.31 -14.63 -19.43
N LEU A 3 10.70 -14.16 -18.24
CA LEU A 3 9.79 -13.73 -17.14
C LEU A 3 8.66 -12.81 -17.64
N GLU A 4 8.98 -11.79 -18.44
CA GLU A 4 7.97 -10.88 -19.01
C GLU A 4 6.88 -11.63 -19.80
N GLY A 5 7.27 -12.57 -20.68
CA GLY A 5 6.31 -13.34 -21.48
C GLY A 5 5.43 -14.25 -20.62
N LEU A 6 6.00 -14.85 -19.54
CA LEU A 6 5.24 -15.65 -18.60
C LEU A 6 4.21 -14.80 -17.84
N ILE A 7 4.60 -13.62 -17.35
CA ILE A 7 3.70 -12.71 -16.64
C ILE A 7 2.59 -12.19 -17.59
N ARG A 8 2.91 -11.80 -18.83
CA ARG A 8 1.89 -11.38 -19.81
C ARG A 8 0.87 -12.45 -20.06
N ASN A 9 1.28 -13.71 -20.22
CA ASN A 9 0.35 -14.83 -20.39
C ASN A 9 -0.61 -15.00 -19.20
N LEU A 10 -0.13 -14.83 -17.95
CA LEU A 10 -1.00 -14.87 -16.77
C LEU A 10 -2.02 -13.73 -16.76
N VAL A 11 -1.58 -12.53 -17.16
CA VAL A 11 -2.46 -11.36 -17.24
C VAL A 11 -3.50 -11.49 -18.34
N ASP A 12 -3.12 -12.02 -19.52
CA ASP A 12 -4.00 -12.15 -20.69
C ASP A 12 -5.18 -13.11 -20.43
N VAL A 13 -5.00 -14.13 -19.57
CA VAL A 13 -6.06 -15.07 -19.20
C VAL A 13 -6.81 -14.67 -17.92
N PHE A 14 -6.44 -13.58 -17.28
CA PHE A 14 -7.06 -13.14 -16.03
C PHE A 14 -8.50 -12.64 -16.29
N PRO A 15 -9.50 -13.12 -15.53
CA PRO A 15 -10.91 -12.76 -15.76
C PRO A 15 -11.24 -11.41 -15.10
N GLY A 16 -10.62 -10.33 -15.57
CA GLY A 16 -10.81 -9.01 -15.00
C GLY A 16 -9.79 -7.99 -15.48
N THR A 17 -9.55 -6.96 -14.67
CA THR A 17 -8.59 -5.89 -14.96
C THR A 17 -7.34 -6.08 -14.10
N VAL A 18 -6.17 -5.93 -14.72
CA VAL A 18 -4.86 -5.97 -14.05
C VAL A 18 -4.12 -4.68 -14.38
N GLY A 19 -3.58 -4.01 -13.36
CA GLY A 19 -2.56 -2.98 -13.48
C GLY A 19 -1.26 -3.50 -12.87
N LEU A 20 -0.17 -3.53 -13.64
CA LEU A 20 1.10 -4.09 -13.17
C LEU A 20 2.26 -3.16 -13.51
N VAL A 21 3.16 -2.98 -12.54
CA VAL A 21 4.49 -2.40 -12.74
C VAL A 21 5.51 -3.24 -11.99
N ILE A 22 6.56 -3.68 -12.69
CA ILE A 22 7.77 -4.24 -12.08
C ILE A 22 8.92 -3.36 -12.55
N ASN A 23 9.62 -2.71 -11.62
CA ASN A 23 10.66 -1.73 -11.93
C ASN A 23 11.95 -2.04 -11.16
N ASP A 24 12.99 -2.45 -11.88
CA ASP A 24 14.34 -2.62 -11.36
C ASP A 24 15.02 -1.24 -11.23
N MET A 25 15.09 -0.75 -10.01
CA MET A 25 15.61 0.58 -9.69
C MET A 25 17.12 0.75 -9.93
N VAL A 26 17.84 -0.35 -10.14
CA VAL A 26 19.30 -0.38 -10.41
C VAL A 26 19.55 -0.72 -11.86
N GLY A 27 18.93 -1.78 -12.39
CA GLY A 27 19.13 -2.24 -13.78
C GLY A 27 18.38 -1.42 -14.82
N GLY A 28 17.46 -0.54 -14.42
CA GLY A 28 16.69 0.34 -15.31
C GLY A 28 15.68 -0.39 -16.20
N ARG A 29 15.41 -1.70 -15.94
CA ARG A 29 14.40 -2.46 -16.66
C ARG A 29 13.05 -2.30 -16.01
N SER A 30 12.00 -2.13 -16.83
CA SER A 30 10.64 -2.00 -16.36
C SER A 30 9.68 -2.83 -17.21
N LEU A 31 8.76 -3.50 -16.56
CA LEU A 31 7.60 -4.15 -17.17
C LEU A 31 6.34 -3.42 -16.71
N CYS A 32 5.58 -2.88 -17.66
CA CYS A 32 4.31 -2.20 -17.39
C CYS A 32 3.19 -2.88 -18.19
N ILE A 33 2.04 -3.09 -17.52
CA ILE A 33 0.79 -3.58 -18.14
C ILE A 33 -0.35 -2.79 -17.54
N ASN A 34 -1.10 -2.05 -18.36
CA ASN A 34 -2.25 -1.23 -17.93
C ASN A 34 -1.95 -0.36 -16.70
N GLU A 35 -0.73 0.17 -16.60
CA GLU A 35 -0.22 0.87 -15.43
C GLU A 35 -0.99 2.14 -15.09
N ALA A 36 -1.68 2.74 -16.08
CA ALA A 36 -2.50 3.94 -15.93
C ALA A 36 -3.98 3.63 -15.58
N GLU A 37 -4.37 2.36 -15.53
CA GLU A 37 -5.75 1.98 -15.20
C GLU A 37 -6.10 2.38 -13.78
N ARG A 38 -7.18 3.15 -13.63
CA ARG A 38 -7.66 3.61 -12.32
C ARG A 38 -8.51 2.54 -11.65
N LEU A 39 -8.08 2.10 -10.49
CA LEU A 39 -8.74 1.10 -9.68
C LEU A 39 -9.04 1.64 -8.27
N PRO A 40 -10.07 1.12 -7.56
CA PRO A 40 -10.23 1.40 -6.15
C PRO A 40 -8.94 1.09 -5.39
N ALA A 41 -8.43 2.06 -4.64
CA ALA A 41 -7.14 1.91 -3.95
C ALA A 41 -7.18 0.87 -2.83
N ALA A 42 -8.36 0.56 -2.30
CA ALA A 42 -8.48 -0.25 -1.10
C ALA A 42 -7.51 0.24 0.00
N SER A 43 -6.82 -0.66 0.68
CA SER A 43 -5.84 -0.27 1.71
C SER A 43 -4.52 0.26 1.17
N LEU A 44 -4.31 0.35 -0.15
CA LEU A 44 -3.10 0.99 -0.70
C LEU A 44 -3.09 2.50 -0.47
N ILE A 45 -4.26 3.11 -0.25
CA ILE A 45 -4.34 4.54 0.13
C ILE A 45 -3.58 4.85 1.44
N LYS A 46 -3.26 3.85 2.23
CA LYS A 46 -2.47 3.96 3.46
C LYS A 46 -0.99 4.30 3.19
N LEU A 47 -0.51 4.02 1.98
CA LEU A 47 0.87 4.36 1.58
C LEU A 47 1.11 5.88 1.50
N PRO A 48 0.30 6.68 0.81
CA PRO A 48 0.46 8.13 0.84
C PRO A 48 0.13 8.73 2.22
N ILE A 49 -0.76 8.11 3.02
CA ILE A 49 -0.98 8.52 4.41
C ILE A 49 0.30 8.31 5.23
N LEU A 50 0.98 7.17 5.07
CA LEU A 50 2.27 6.90 5.71
C LEU A 50 3.31 7.96 5.31
N TRP A 51 3.39 8.31 4.03
CA TRP A 51 4.26 9.39 3.57
C TRP A 51 4.00 10.70 4.31
N GLU A 52 2.75 11.15 4.37
CA GLU A 52 2.38 12.40 5.04
C GLU A 52 2.63 12.36 6.55
N CYS A 53 2.45 11.20 7.20
CA CYS A 53 2.86 11.02 8.60
C CYS A 53 4.33 11.39 8.81
N PHE A 54 5.22 10.89 7.96
CA PHE A 54 6.64 11.13 8.08
C PHE A 54 7.06 12.53 7.58
N ALA A 55 6.33 13.10 6.61
CA ALA A 55 6.55 14.47 6.17
C ALA A 55 6.24 15.47 7.29
N GLN A 56 5.09 15.34 7.95
CA GLN A 56 4.73 16.22 9.07
C GLN A 56 5.64 16.03 10.28
N GLN A 57 6.17 14.82 10.51
CA GLN A 57 7.19 14.61 11.55
C GLN A 57 8.51 15.30 11.19
N ALA A 58 8.96 15.20 9.94
CA ALA A 58 10.17 15.85 9.49
C ALA A 58 10.08 17.38 9.56
N ASP A 59 8.91 17.95 9.32
CA ASP A 59 8.62 19.38 9.42
C ASP A 59 8.37 19.84 10.86
N GLY A 60 8.36 18.94 11.85
CA GLY A 60 8.08 19.27 13.25
C GLY A 60 6.63 19.63 13.57
N ARG A 61 5.70 19.42 12.62
CA ARG A 61 4.26 19.67 12.82
C ARG A 61 3.61 18.64 13.75
N VAL A 62 4.15 17.42 13.76
CA VAL A 62 3.70 16.31 14.61
C VAL A 62 4.90 15.61 15.21
N SER A 63 4.84 15.24 16.51
CA SER A 63 5.83 14.35 17.09
C SER A 63 5.42 12.89 16.95
N ARG A 64 6.38 12.01 16.70
CA ARG A 64 6.15 10.55 16.66
C ARG A 64 5.60 10.03 18.01
N GLU A 65 5.91 10.69 19.11
CA GLU A 65 5.45 10.38 20.46
C GLU A 65 4.09 11.02 20.80
N THR A 66 3.52 11.86 19.93
CA THR A 66 2.18 12.43 20.13
C THR A 66 1.19 11.29 20.33
N ARG A 67 0.45 11.37 21.44
CA ARG A 67 -0.50 10.32 21.84
C ARG A 67 -1.91 10.69 21.43
N ILE A 68 -2.59 9.75 20.79
CA ILE A 68 -3.97 9.85 20.38
C ILE A 68 -4.78 8.84 21.20
N SER A 69 -5.87 9.32 21.78
CA SER A 69 -6.77 8.47 22.56
C SER A 69 -7.70 7.67 21.66
N LEU A 70 -7.83 6.38 21.94
CA LEU A 70 -8.80 5.52 21.35
C LEU A 70 -10.20 5.85 21.95
N THR A 71 -11.16 6.20 21.10
CA THR A 71 -12.52 6.53 21.51
C THR A 71 -13.55 5.65 20.79
N ASN A 72 -14.71 5.41 21.40
CA ASN A 72 -15.78 4.63 20.79
C ASN A 72 -16.36 5.27 19.51
N SER A 73 -16.35 6.59 19.41
CA SER A 73 -16.87 7.33 18.24
C SER A 73 -16.01 7.15 16.98
N ARG A 74 -14.82 6.55 17.11
CA ARG A 74 -13.87 6.34 16.00
C ARG A 74 -13.76 4.86 15.59
N LYS A 75 -14.60 3.96 16.15
CA LYS A 75 -14.56 2.54 15.78
C LYS A 75 -14.87 2.34 14.30
N ALA A 76 -13.92 1.77 13.58
CA ALA A 76 -14.05 1.36 12.19
C ALA A 76 -13.83 -0.15 12.12
N GLY A 77 -14.76 -0.86 11.50
CA GLY A 77 -14.66 -2.31 11.32
C GLY A 77 -13.63 -2.74 10.28
N GLY A 78 -13.73 -4.00 9.88
CA GLY A 78 -12.84 -4.59 8.86
C GLY A 78 -11.48 -4.98 9.42
N SER A 79 -10.39 -4.65 8.69
CA SER A 79 -9.04 -5.04 9.07
C SER A 79 -8.53 -4.28 10.31
N GLY A 80 -7.68 -4.95 11.08
CA GLY A 80 -7.00 -4.38 12.23
C GLY A 80 -7.52 -4.86 13.58
N ILE A 81 -6.86 -4.47 14.65
CA ILE A 81 -7.08 -4.93 16.01
C ILE A 81 -7.68 -3.87 16.93
N LEU A 82 -7.53 -2.57 16.60
CA LEU A 82 -7.96 -1.49 17.51
C LEU A 82 -9.47 -1.48 17.74
N GLN A 83 -10.26 -1.98 16.80
CA GLN A 83 -11.71 -2.10 16.95
C GLN A 83 -12.14 -3.01 18.12
N PHE A 84 -11.27 -3.90 18.58
CA PHE A 84 -11.52 -4.84 19.68
C PHE A 84 -11.01 -4.36 21.04
N LEU A 85 -10.24 -3.25 21.06
CA LEU A 85 -9.72 -2.70 22.29
C LEU A 85 -10.74 -1.79 22.99
N GLU A 86 -10.64 -1.72 24.31
CA GLU A 86 -11.48 -0.82 25.12
C GLU A 86 -11.05 0.64 24.94
N PRO A 87 -12.00 1.59 25.03
CA PRO A 87 -11.69 3.02 25.02
C PRO A 87 -10.74 3.42 26.15
N GLY A 88 -9.97 4.50 25.92
CA GLY A 88 -9.01 5.03 26.90
C GLY A 88 -7.59 4.53 26.71
N VAL A 89 -7.35 3.62 25.76
CA VAL A 89 -5.98 3.30 25.32
C VAL A 89 -5.41 4.50 24.57
N PHE A 90 -4.15 4.84 24.86
CA PHE A 90 -3.40 5.88 24.17
C PHE A 90 -2.34 5.21 23.27
N LEU A 91 -2.33 5.59 22.00
CA LEU A 91 -1.38 5.13 21.02
C LEU A 91 -0.57 6.31 20.50
N THR A 92 0.72 6.10 20.29
CA THR A 92 1.56 7.13 19.66
C THR A 92 1.25 7.21 18.15
N PHE A 93 1.62 8.32 17.54
CA PHE A 93 1.58 8.44 16.08
C PHE A 93 2.34 7.33 15.38
N GLN A 94 3.47 6.92 15.97
CA GLN A 94 4.28 5.81 15.48
C GLN A 94 3.55 4.46 15.57
N ASP A 95 2.86 4.19 16.68
CA ASP A 95 2.08 2.96 16.85
C ASP A 95 0.95 2.88 15.82
N LEU A 96 0.24 4.00 15.62
CA LEU A 96 -0.84 4.08 14.62
C LEU A 96 -0.32 3.85 13.20
N ALA A 97 0.81 4.49 12.82
CA ALA A 97 1.42 4.28 11.50
C ALA A 97 1.85 2.82 11.31
N THR A 98 2.39 2.20 12.36
CA THR A 98 2.79 0.78 12.33
C THR A 98 1.58 -0.13 12.15
N LEU A 99 0.52 0.02 12.95
CA LEU A 99 -0.70 -0.79 12.85
C LEU A 99 -1.45 -0.58 11.51
N MET A 100 -1.50 0.67 11.02
CA MET A 100 -2.07 0.99 9.72
C MET A 100 -1.44 0.16 8.60
N ILE A 101 -0.16 -0.09 8.66
CA ILE A 101 0.56 -0.83 7.61
C ILE A 101 0.58 -2.33 7.90
N THR A 102 1.05 -2.75 9.08
CA THR A 102 1.38 -4.15 9.36
C THR A 102 0.17 -5.08 9.38
N VAL A 103 -0.94 -4.63 9.97
CA VAL A 103 -2.21 -5.38 10.03
C VAL A 103 -3.34 -4.66 9.29
N SER A 104 -2.98 -3.63 8.51
CA SER A 104 -3.95 -2.84 7.75
C SER A 104 -5.07 -2.24 8.61
N ASP A 105 -4.78 -1.78 9.84
CA ASP A 105 -5.79 -1.33 10.80
C ASP A 105 -6.54 -0.10 10.29
N ASN A 106 -7.87 -0.24 10.11
CA ASN A 106 -8.72 0.83 9.58
C ASN A 106 -8.97 1.94 10.60
N MET A 107 -9.02 1.60 11.89
CA MET A 107 -9.22 2.58 12.94
C MET A 107 -7.96 3.43 13.12
N ALA A 108 -6.77 2.82 13.12
CA ALA A 108 -5.49 3.54 13.09
C ALA A 108 -5.41 4.48 11.89
N THR A 109 -5.86 4.01 10.72
CA THR A 109 -5.89 4.82 9.49
C THR A 109 -6.77 6.05 9.65
N ASN A 110 -8.01 5.90 10.13
CA ASN A 110 -8.95 7.01 10.29
C ASN A 110 -8.46 8.02 11.33
N LEU A 111 -7.86 7.56 12.45
CA LEU A 111 -7.24 8.42 13.44
C LEU A 111 -6.08 9.26 12.85
N LEU A 112 -5.29 8.66 11.97
CA LEU A 112 -4.23 9.37 11.26
C LEU A 112 -4.79 10.35 10.23
N ILE A 113 -5.81 9.98 9.44
CA ILE A 113 -6.47 10.90 8.49
C ILE A 113 -7.01 12.14 9.24
N ASP A 114 -7.69 11.94 10.36
CA ASP A 114 -8.23 13.03 11.17
C ASP A 114 -7.12 13.94 11.73
N SER A 115 -6.00 13.37 12.14
CA SER A 115 -4.90 14.11 12.77
C SER A 115 -4.03 14.84 11.75
N LEU A 116 -3.79 14.23 10.59
CA LEU A 116 -2.97 14.82 9.51
C LEU A 116 -3.74 15.82 8.66
N GLY A 117 -5.06 15.60 8.52
CA GLY A 117 -5.93 16.32 7.60
C GLY A 117 -5.94 15.72 6.18
N GLN A 118 -7.15 15.43 5.68
CA GLN A 118 -7.33 14.87 4.34
C GLN A 118 -6.73 15.76 3.25
N ASP A 119 -6.86 17.08 3.38
CA ASP A 119 -6.33 18.06 2.41
C ASP A 119 -4.80 18.04 2.38
N CYS A 120 -4.13 17.87 3.53
CA CYS A 120 -2.68 17.73 3.60
C CYS A 120 -2.22 16.45 2.92
N ILE A 121 -2.89 15.32 3.17
CA ILE A 121 -2.61 14.05 2.51
C ILE A 121 -2.76 14.18 1.00
N ASN A 122 -3.86 14.77 0.51
CA ASN A 122 -4.08 14.99 -0.91
C ASN A 122 -3.10 16.00 -1.52
N SER A 123 -2.61 16.96 -0.76
CA SER A 123 -1.55 17.89 -1.19
C SER A 123 -0.22 17.16 -1.35
N ALA A 124 0.12 16.25 -0.42
CA ALA A 124 1.30 15.39 -0.56
C ALA A 124 1.19 14.48 -1.79
N ILE A 125 0.04 13.84 -2.01
CA ILE A 125 -0.25 13.03 -3.21
C ILE A 125 0.06 13.83 -4.47
N ARG A 126 -0.47 15.04 -4.60
CA ARG A 126 -0.21 15.91 -5.75
C ARG A 126 1.26 16.35 -5.85
N GLY A 127 1.87 16.70 -4.73
CA GLY A 127 3.28 17.10 -4.66
C GLY A 127 4.25 16.00 -5.07
N LEU A 128 3.86 14.73 -4.89
CA LEU A 128 4.60 13.56 -5.35
C LEU A 128 4.33 13.20 -6.82
N GLY A 129 3.48 13.95 -7.52
CA GLY A 129 3.11 13.70 -8.91
C GLY A 129 2.17 12.51 -9.13
N LEU A 130 1.45 12.07 -8.10
CA LEU A 130 0.52 10.93 -8.16
C LEU A 130 -0.86 11.42 -8.70
N GLY A 131 -0.91 11.70 -9.99
CA GLY A 131 -2.05 12.41 -10.61
C GLY A 131 -3.36 11.63 -10.65
N ASN A 132 -3.33 10.32 -10.46
CA ASN A 132 -4.51 9.45 -10.48
C ASN A 132 -4.83 8.85 -9.10
N THR A 133 -4.13 9.28 -8.06
CA THR A 133 -4.36 8.83 -6.69
C THR A 133 -5.05 9.93 -5.89
N ILE A 134 -6.10 9.57 -5.17
CA ILE A 134 -6.84 10.53 -4.33
C ILE A 134 -7.46 9.83 -3.11
N LEU A 135 -7.35 10.45 -1.95
CA LEU A 135 -8.09 10.12 -0.73
C LEU A 135 -9.38 10.93 -0.69
N GLN A 136 -10.53 10.29 -0.86
CA GLN A 136 -11.84 10.96 -0.89
C GLN A 136 -12.70 10.64 0.31
N ARG A 137 -12.50 9.50 0.96
CA ARG A 137 -13.30 9.01 2.09
C ARG A 137 -12.46 8.30 3.13
N PRO A 138 -12.88 8.30 4.41
CA PRO A 138 -12.26 7.47 5.42
C PRO A 138 -12.45 5.98 5.14
N MET A 139 -11.70 5.14 5.85
CA MET A 139 -11.84 3.69 5.75
C MET A 139 -13.20 3.25 6.29
N MET A 140 -13.82 2.28 5.62
CA MET A 140 -15.13 1.67 5.95
C MET A 140 -16.34 2.59 5.73
N ASP A 141 -16.18 3.78 5.16
CA ASP A 141 -17.31 4.62 4.72
C ASP A 141 -17.88 4.10 3.38
N PHE A 142 -18.64 3.03 3.46
CA PHE A 142 -19.29 2.43 2.28
C PHE A 142 -20.47 3.25 1.75
N ASP A 143 -21.03 4.16 2.56
CA ASP A 143 -22.10 5.05 2.12
C ASP A 143 -21.58 6.04 1.08
N SER A 144 -20.45 6.68 1.36
CA SER A 144 -19.76 7.54 0.39
C SER A 144 -19.34 6.74 -0.85
N ALA A 145 -18.81 5.51 -0.68
CA ALA A 145 -18.43 4.66 -1.80
C ALA A 145 -19.61 4.34 -2.74
N ARG A 146 -20.80 4.05 -2.19
CA ARG A 146 -22.03 3.82 -2.97
C ARG A 146 -22.49 5.05 -3.75
N GLN A 147 -22.11 6.24 -3.31
CA GLN A 147 -22.36 7.51 -3.99
C GLN A 147 -21.27 7.88 -5.02
N GLY A 148 -20.31 6.97 -5.26
CA GLY A 148 -19.22 7.18 -6.21
C GLY A 148 -18.02 7.93 -5.64
N VAL A 149 -17.99 8.22 -4.33
CA VAL A 149 -16.86 8.84 -3.64
C VAL A 149 -15.91 7.72 -3.20
N GLU A 150 -14.91 7.40 -4.03
CA GLU A 150 -14.02 6.26 -3.79
C GLU A 150 -12.55 6.69 -3.79
N ASN A 151 -11.78 6.09 -2.89
CA ASN A 151 -10.33 6.21 -2.91
C ASN A 151 -9.79 5.41 -4.10
N VAL A 152 -9.07 6.06 -5.00
CA VAL A 152 -8.59 5.45 -6.24
C VAL A 152 -7.09 5.63 -6.39
N THR A 153 -6.49 4.76 -7.19
CA THR A 153 -5.06 4.81 -7.54
C THR A 153 -4.80 4.09 -8.88
N THR A 154 -3.56 4.12 -9.34
CA THR A 154 -3.05 3.37 -10.49
C THR A 154 -1.76 2.64 -10.12
N ALA A 155 -1.39 1.63 -10.90
CA ALA A 155 -0.12 0.94 -10.69
C ALA A 155 1.08 1.87 -10.92
N ALA A 156 0.98 2.80 -11.86
CA ALA A 156 2.01 3.82 -12.11
C ALA A 156 2.21 4.74 -10.89
N ASP A 157 1.12 5.27 -10.33
CA ASP A 157 1.20 6.17 -9.16
C ASP A 157 1.79 5.45 -7.93
N ILE A 158 1.37 4.22 -7.67
CA ILE A 158 1.93 3.43 -6.56
C ILE A 158 3.41 3.11 -6.79
N ALA A 159 3.80 2.74 -8.01
CA ALA A 159 5.20 2.50 -8.33
C ALA A 159 6.05 3.77 -8.13
N GLN A 160 5.55 4.93 -8.54
CA GLN A 160 6.18 6.22 -8.30
C GLN A 160 6.30 6.53 -6.80
N LEU A 161 5.26 6.30 -6.02
CA LEU A 161 5.28 6.49 -4.56
C LEU A 161 6.32 5.59 -3.90
N LEU A 162 6.37 4.31 -4.26
CA LEU A 162 7.39 3.39 -3.74
C LEU A 162 8.81 3.79 -4.16
N ALA A 163 8.97 4.35 -5.37
CA ALA A 163 10.25 4.92 -5.79
C ALA A 163 10.67 6.11 -4.91
N HIS A 164 9.73 6.96 -4.49
CA HIS A 164 10.00 8.02 -3.50
C HIS A 164 10.41 7.46 -2.14
N PHE A 165 9.89 6.31 -1.71
CA PHE A 165 10.35 5.66 -0.47
C PHE A 165 11.81 5.20 -0.58
N VAL A 166 12.23 4.70 -1.74
CA VAL A 166 13.61 4.27 -2.00
C VAL A 166 14.55 5.46 -2.12
N ARG A 167 14.17 6.45 -2.93
CA ARG A 167 15.01 7.64 -3.21
C ARG A 167 14.12 8.88 -3.40
N SER A 168 14.28 9.83 -2.53
CA SER A 168 13.64 11.14 -2.61
C SER A 168 14.49 12.13 -1.83
N ASP A 169 14.56 13.35 -2.33
CA ASP A 169 15.25 14.45 -1.64
C ASP A 169 14.28 15.24 -0.74
N THR A 170 12.97 14.93 -0.78
CA THR A 170 11.94 15.66 -0.01
C THR A 170 11.80 15.16 1.42
N LEU A 171 12.26 13.92 1.72
CA LEU A 171 12.28 13.38 3.08
C LEU A 171 13.68 12.92 3.48
N PRO A 172 14.07 13.09 4.75
CA PRO A 172 15.33 12.56 5.27
C PRO A 172 15.46 11.05 5.02
N ALA A 173 16.67 10.59 4.69
CA ALA A 173 16.93 9.17 4.43
C ALA A 173 16.53 8.28 5.63
N ALA A 174 16.73 8.75 6.88
CA ALA A 174 16.32 8.03 8.07
C ALA A 174 14.79 7.83 8.15
N ALA A 175 14.00 8.83 7.75
CA ALA A 175 12.54 8.75 7.70
C ALA A 175 12.10 7.72 6.65
N ARG A 176 12.67 7.76 5.44
CA ARG A 176 12.39 6.80 4.37
C ARG A 176 12.75 5.36 4.77
N ALA A 177 13.93 5.16 5.34
CA ALA A 177 14.34 3.85 5.85
C ALA A 177 13.39 3.34 6.95
N HIS A 178 12.83 4.24 7.78
CA HIS A 178 11.86 3.84 8.79
C HIS A 178 10.52 3.42 8.17
N MET A 179 10.00 4.14 7.17
CA MET A 179 8.80 3.73 6.43
C MET A 179 8.98 2.34 5.80
N ILE A 180 10.13 2.08 5.16
CA ILE A 180 10.46 0.78 4.57
C ILE A 180 10.49 -0.32 5.65
N ARG A 181 11.08 -0.05 6.82
CA ARG A 181 11.06 -1.01 7.94
C ARG A 181 9.65 -1.32 8.44
N ILE A 182 8.74 -0.35 8.47
CA ILE A 182 7.33 -0.61 8.82
C ILE A 182 6.67 -1.50 7.76
N LEU A 183 6.92 -1.25 6.48
CA LEU A 183 6.41 -2.08 5.38
C LEU A 183 6.96 -3.52 5.44
N ALA A 184 8.23 -3.69 5.82
CA ALA A 184 8.86 -5.00 5.97
C ALA A 184 8.29 -5.82 7.14
N GLN A 185 7.54 -5.20 8.06
CA GLN A 185 6.84 -5.87 9.16
C GLN A 185 5.41 -6.30 8.80
N GLN A 186 5.05 -6.31 7.52
CA GLN A 186 3.73 -6.73 7.05
C GLN A 186 3.36 -8.13 7.58
N GLN A 187 2.12 -8.29 8.06
CA GLN A 187 1.60 -9.55 8.59
C GLN A 187 0.63 -10.26 7.63
N LEU A 188 0.21 -9.58 6.55
CA LEU A 188 -0.71 -10.12 5.56
C LEU A 188 0.07 -10.60 4.33
N ASN A 189 0.64 -11.80 4.41
CA ASN A 189 1.61 -12.36 3.45
C ASN A 189 0.99 -13.45 2.56
N ASP A 190 -0.30 -13.33 2.22
CA ASP A 190 -1.06 -14.35 1.51
C ASP A 190 -1.10 -14.19 -0.02
N ARG A 191 -0.31 -13.25 -0.58
CA ARG A 191 -0.29 -12.87 -2.00
C ARG A 191 1.08 -13.08 -2.66
N LEU A 192 1.74 -12.00 -3.14
CA LEU A 192 3.03 -12.11 -3.86
C LEU A 192 4.07 -12.94 -3.10
N SER A 193 4.20 -12.70 -1.81
CA SER A 193 5.19 -13.38 -0.95
C SER A 193 4.70 -14.68 -0.31
N ALA A 194 3.49 -15.15 -0.64
CA ALA A 194 2.85 -16.28 0.06
C ALA A 194 3.71 -17.56 0.12
N ASP A 195 4.47 -17.80 -0.92
CA ASP A 195 5.28 -19.00 -1.07
C ASP A 195 6.80 -18.70 -1.02
N TRP A 196 7.20 -17.48 -0.60
CA TRP A 196 8.60 -17.09 -0.48
C TRP A 196 9.18 -17.50 0.88
N PRO A 197 10.46 -17.88 0.94
CA PRO A 197 11.16 -18.04 2.21
C PRO A 197 11.16 -16.75 3.04
N GLU A 198 11.05 -16.88 4.37
CA GLU A 198 11.07 -15.74 5.30
C GLU A 198 12.34 -14.86 5.19
N ALA A 199 13.44 -15.43 4.71
CA ALA A 199 14.69 -14.71 4.52
C ALA A 199 14.64 -13.67 3.39
N ILE A 200 13.59 -13.70 2.54
CA ILE A 200 13.43 -12.73 1.45
C ILE A 200 12.82 -11.44 1.99
N ALA A 201 13.60 -10.36 1.93
CA ALA A 201 13.17 -9.05 2.38
C ALA A 201 12.16 -8.43 1.39
N PHE A 202 10.89 -8.40 1.76
CA PHE A 202 9.82 -7.75 0.99
C PHE A 202 9.06 -6.76 1.87
N ALA A 203 9.30 -5.47 1.62
CA ALA A 203 8.61 -4.38 2.29
C ALA A 203 7.35 -4.03 1.50
N HIS A 204 6.15 -4.44 1.97
CA HIS A 204 4.95 -4.39 1.13
C HIS A 204 3.67 -3.98 1.85
N LYS A 205 2.63 -3.73 1.05
CA LYS A 205 1.28 -3.44 1.50
C LYS A 205 0.26 -4.13 0.61
N THR A 206 -0.73 -4.76 1.24
CA THR A 206 -1.86 -5.39 0.59
C THR A 206 -3.10 -4.48 0.58
N GLY A 207 -4.01 -4.71 -0.37
CA GLY A 207 -5.31 -4.04 -0.44
C GLY A 207 -6.41 -5.02 -0.83
N SER A 208 -7.54 -5.02 -0.10
CA SER A 208 -8.68 -5.89 -0.37
C SER A 208 -10.01 -5.16 -0.24
N LEU A 209 -10.88 -5.38 -1.22
CA LEU A 209 -12.32 -5.12 -1.22
C LEU A 209 -12.98 -6.27 -2.00
N PRO A 210 -14.31 -6.43 -1.97
CA PRO A 210 -14.96 -7.42 -2.84
C PRO A 210 -14.53 -7.27 -4.31
N GLY A 211 -13.89 -8.32 -4.87
CA GLY A 211 -13.34 -8.33 -6.23
C GLY A 211 -12.06 -7.51 -6.45
N ILE A 212 -11.52 -6.89 -5.43
CA ILE A 212 -10.27 -6.13 -5.46
C ILE A 212 -9.23 -6.82 -4.59
N GLU A 213 -8.11 -7.21 -5.20
CA GLU A 213 -6.99 -7.82 -4.49
C GLU A 213 -5.68 -7.25 -5.03
N HIS A 214 -4.98 -6.54 -4.16
CA HIS A 214 -3.74 -5.85 -4.50
C HIS A 214 -2.60 -6.32 -3.61
N ASP A 215 -1.39 -6.34 -4.18
CA ASP A 215 -0.16 -6.43 -3.39
C ASP A 215 0.94 -5.62 -4.07
N VAL A 216 1.60 -4.75 -3.31
CA VAL A 216 2.60 -3.82 -3.83
C VAL A 216 3.73 -3.66 -2.84
N GLY A 217 4.97 -3.59 -3.32
CA GLY A 217 6.09 -3.45 -2.40
C GLY A 217 7.45 -3.29 -3.06
N ILE A 218 8.47 -3.31 -2.22
CA ILE A 218 9.88 -3.18 -2.56
C ILE A 218 10.57 -4.46 -2.12
N LEU A 219 11.04 -5.24 -3.10
CA LEU A 219 11.83 -6.43 -2.88
C LEU A 219 13.31 -6.03 -2.78
N TYR A 220 14.04 -6.58 -1.80
CA TYR A 220 15.43 -6.21 -1.50
C TYR A 220 15.67 -4.70 -1.37
N PRO A 221 14.94 -4.01 -0.47
CA PRO A 221 14.94 -2.54 -0.44
C PRO A 221 16.31 -1.91 -0.15
N GLU A 222 17.24 -2.63 0.49
CA GLU A 222 18.54 -2.09 0.89
C GLU A 222 19.66 -2.32 -0.14
N THR A 223 19.56 -3.38 -0.95
CA THR A 223 20.64 -3.81 -1.85
C THR A 223 20.34 -3.52 -3.31
N ARG A 224 19.27 -4.09 -3.82
CA ARG A 224 18.82 -3.94 -5.21
C ARG A 224 17.30 -3.77 -5.24
N PRO A 225 16.81 -2.56 -4.98
CA PRO A 225 15.37 -2.33 -4.93
C PRO A 225 14.68 -2.70 -6.24
N LEU A 226 13.75 -3.66 -6.14
CA LEU A 226 12.81 -4.00 -7.19
C LEU A 226 11.41 -3.60 -6.72
N ILE A 227 10.80 -2.63 -7.39
CA ILE A 227 9.43 -2.24 -7.12
C ILE A 227 8.50 -3.19 -7.85
N ILE A 228 7.54 -3.76 -7.12
CA ILE A 228 6.51 -4.62 -7.66
C ILE A 228 5.16 -4.03 -7.26
N VAL A 229 4.31 -3.78 -8.26
CA VAL A 229 2.93 -3.31 -8.07
C VAL A 229 2.01 -4.20 -8.86
N LEU A 230 1.11 -4.89 -8.18
CA LEU A 230 0.08 -5.71 -8.81
C LEU A 230 -1.29 -5.32 -8.25
N LEU A 231 -2.09 -4.70 -9.09
CA LEU A 231 -3.46 -4.28 -8.83
C LEU A 231 -4.41 -5.17 -9.63
N THR A 232 -5.48 -5.66 -9.00
CA THR A 232 -6.48 -6.48 -9.71
C THR A 232 -7.90 -6.05 -9.39
N ARG A 233 -8.79 -6.21 -10.38
CA ARG A 233 -10.24 -6.08 -10.22
C ARG A 233 -10.92 -7.21 -10.98
N THR A 234 -11.81 -7.93 -10.32
CA THR A 234 -12.57 -9.04 -10.89
C THR A 234 -13.97 -9.09 -10.26
N ASP A 235 -14.71 -10.16 -10.53
CA ASP A 235 -15.99 -10.42 -9.86
C ASP A 235 -15.84 -10.41 -8.33
N PRO A 236 -16.77 -9.78 -7.56
CA PRO A 236 -16.70 -9.66 -6.11
C PRO A 236 -16.57 -10.98 -5.33
N PHE A 237 -16.99 -12.10 -5.91
CA PHE A 237 -16.92 -13.43 -5.29
C PHE A 237 -15.73 -14.26 -5.77
N SER A 238 -14.94 -13.74 -6.70
CA SER A 238 -13.78 -14.42 -7.27
C SER A 238 -12.55 -14.30 -6.35
N ARG A 239 -11.76 -15.38 -6.28
CA ARG A 239 -10.42 -15.37 -5.69
C ARG A 239 -9.31 -15.32 -6.73
N ALA A 240 -9.65 -15.00 -7.99
CA ALA A 240 -8.68 -14.96 -9.09
C ALA A 240 -7.55 -13.95 -8.81
N GLY A 241 -7.85 -12.79 -8.18
CA GLY A 241 -6.83 -11.79 -7.83
C GLY A 241 -5.76 -12.32 -6.89
N VAL A 242 -6.15 -13.02 -5.83
CA VAL A 242 -5.19 -13.66 -4.90
C VAL A 242 -4.33 -14.70 -5.63
N ARG A 243 -4.95 -15.53 -6.49
CA ARG A 243 -4.23 -16.53 -7.28
C ARG A 243 -3.20 -15.87 -8.21
N LEU A 244 -3.61 -14.85 -8.95
CA LEU A 244 -2.70 -14.14 -9.85
C LEU A 244 -1.52 -13.55 -9.08
N CYS A 245 -1.76 -12.95 -7.92
CA CYS A 245 -0.66 -12.44 -7.07
C CYS A 245 0.32 -13.55 -6.70
N ARG A 246 -0.17 -14.74 -6.29
CA ARG A 246 0.70 -15.87 -5.93
C ARG A 246 1.47 -16.40 -7.13
N GLU A 247 0.82 -16.58 -8.28
CA GLU A 247 1.45 -17.07 -9.52
C GLU A 247 2.54 -16.10 -10.00
N VAL A 248 2.28 -14.79 -9.99
CA VAL A 248 3.30 -13.77 -10.31
C VAL A 248 4.43 -13.82 -9.28
N GLY A 249 4.11 -13.96 -8.00
CA GLY A 249 5.10 -14.09 -6.93
C GLY A 249 6.02 -15.32 -7.13
N GLN A 250 5.44 -16.47 -7.49
CA GLN A 250 6.21 -17.70 -7.80
C GLN A 250 7.15 -17.50 -9.00
N LEU A 251 6.68 -16.86 -10.07
CA LEU A 251 7.52 -16.55 -11.22
C LEU A 251 8.69 -15.64 -10.87
N LEU A 252 8.43 -14.59 -10.07
CA LEU A 252 9.48 -13.70 -9.58
C LEU A 252 10.50 -14.45 -8.72
N TYR A 253 10.04 -15.35 -7.86
CA TYR A 253 10.92 -16.18 -7.05
C TYR A 253 11.83 -17.07 -7.91
N GLN A 254 11.27 -17.76 -8.90
CA GLN A 254 11.99 -18.70 -9.75
C GLN A 254 13.01 -18.06 -10.69
N GLU A 255 12.72 -16.85 -11.18
CA GLU A 255 13.49 -16.21 -12.25
C GLU A 255 14.43 -15.09 -11.76
N MET A 256 14.23 -14.59 -10.55
CA MET A 256 14.97 -13.42 -10.03
C MET A 256 15.66 -13.69 -8.69
N LEU A 257 15.26 -14.73 -7.96
CA LEU A 257 15.76 -15.06 -6.62
C LEU A 257 16.48 -16.41 -6.60
#